data_5736e54f71e87256b4371b676e8aa2b4
#
_entry.id   5736e54f71e87256b4371b676e8aa2b4
#
_cell.length_a   1.000
_cell.length_b   1.000
_cell.length_c   1.000
_cell.angle_alpha   90.00
_cell.angle_beta   90.00
_cell.angle_gamma   90.00
#
_symmetry.space_group_name_H-M   'P 1'
#
loop_
_entity.id
_entity.type
_entity.pdbx_description
1 polymer ?
#
loop_
_entity_poly.entity_id
_entity_poly.type
_entity_poly.pdbx_seq_one_letter_code
_entity_poly.pdbx_strand_id
1 'polypeptide(L)'
;MTNNTIFDDVFRTMVEKMTYLVVPLINEVFHTAYPEDVKIVQLRNEHQLEDGEIITDSCLRIGDMLYHIECQSLDDETMAVRMVEYDFAIALEHRKKVDGRYCVEFPRSCVLYLRSGKRTPDFLEVELILPDSQMCVYRVPTVKVEHYTKDSIFEKKLLMLLPFYIMRYEKSADIIEKDSEKLQRLLSEYEDIRNKLGKEISISGRSELYTDLNRLIIRISDYVFRKKEKVRKGVGEVMGGKVLQLESERLREEGMAIGKAEGKAEGEARLSALINRLFLEGRSDEVQRVMTDVKWRQKLYGEYNL
;
A
#
# COMPACT_ATOMS: atom_id res chain seq x y z
N MET A 1 -15.33 1.88 16.03
CA MET A 1 -13.97 2.46 15.89
C MET A 1 -13.04 1.34 15.47
N THR A 2 -12.71 1.24 14.21
CA THR A 2 -11.70 0.30 13.71
C THR A 2 -10.37 0.73 14.30
N ASN A 3 -9.80 -0.08 15.20
CA ASN A 3 -8.42 0.07 15.64
C ASN A 3 -7.52 -0.20 14.42
N ASN A 4 -7.26 0.84 13.64
CA ASN A 4 -6.39 0.76 12.48
C ASN A 4 -5.00 0.35 12.97
N THR A 5 -4.58 -0.87 12.67
CA THR A 5 -3.29 -1.41 13.09
C THR A 5 -2.23 -1.06 12.05
N ILE A 6 -0.95 -1.18 12.42
CA ILE A 6 0.16 -1.01 11.47
C ILE A 6 0.06 -1.99 10.28
N PHE A 7 -0.56 -3.14 10.51
CA PHE A 7 -0.75 -4.16 9.47
C PHE A 7 -1.75 -3.70 8.42
N ASP A 8 -2.86 -3.10 8.85
CA ASP A 8 -3.88 -2.52 7.98
C ASP A 8 -3.29 -1.37 7.17
N ASP A 9 -2.50 -0.48 7.82
CA ASP A 9 -1.79 0.62 7.14
C ASP A 9 -0.84 0.12 6.05
N VAL A 10 -0.05 -0.92 6.35
CA VAL A 10 0.89 -1.49 5.38
C VAL A 10 0.15 -2.18 4.24
N PHE A 11 -0.91 -2.94 4.54
CA PHE A 11 -1.72 -3.59 3.52
C PHE A 11 -2.38 -2.57 2.59
N ARG A 12 -3.06 -1.56 3.15
CA ARG A 12 -3.69 -0.47 2.38
C ARG A 12 -2.67 0.30 1.54
N THR A 13 -1.49 0.61 2.10
CA THR A 13 -0.42 1.28 1.35
C THR A 13 -0.03 0.47 0.10
N MET A 14 0.07 -0.87 0.21
CA MET A 14 0.37 -1.72 -0.95
C MET A 14 -0.77 -1.73 -1.95
N VAL A 15 -2.01 -1.85 -1.49
CA VAL A 15 -3.19 -1.84 -2.37
C VAL A 15 -3.32 -0.50 -3.09
N GLU A 16 -3.09 0.62 -2.42
CA GLU A 16 -3.24 1.96 -2.98
C GLU A 16 -2.11 2.35 -3.93
N LYS A 17 -0.86 2.11 -3.53
CA LYS A 17 0.32 2.60 -4.26
C LYS A 17 0.94 1.55 -5.19
N MET A 18 0.75 0.28 -4.89
CA MET A 18 1.36 -0.86 -5.58
C MET A 18 0.28 -1.88 -5.99
N THR A 19 -0.87 -1.41 -6.47
CA THR A 19 -2.07 -2.23 -6.74
C THR A 19 -1.79 -3.46 -7.59
N TYR A 20 -0.84 -3.38 -8.53
CA TYR A 20 -0.45 -4.51 -9.37
C TYR A 20 0.11 -5.72 -8.57
N LEU A 21 0.60 -5.52 -7.34
CA LEU A 21 1.03 -6.61 -6.46
C LEU A 21 -0.12 -7.50 -5.99
N VAL A 22 -1.36 -7.01 -6.11
CA VAL A 22 -2.56 -7.78 -5.75
C VAL A 22 -2.89 -8.82 -6.83
N VAL A 23 -2.51 -8.60 -8.10
CA VAL A 23 -2.85 -9.49 -9.21
C VAL A 23 -2.37 -10.93 -9.01
N PRO A 24 -1.10 -11.18 -8.62
CA PRO A 24 -0.65 -12.54 -8.35
C PRO A 24 -1.43 -13.21 -7.20
N LEU A 25 -1.82 -12.45 -6.18
CA LEU A 25 -2.65 -12.99 -5.09
C LEU A 25 -4.06 -13.37 -5.58
N ILE A 26 -4.69 -12.52 -6.39
CA ILE A 26 -5.98 -12.80 -7.03
C ILE A 26 -5.87 -14.06 -7.89
N ASN A 27 -4.81 -14.18 -8.71
CA ASN A 27 -4.59 -15.33 -9.54
C ASN A 27 -4.42 -16.63 -8.72
N GLU A 28 -3.67 -16.56 -7.63
CA GLU A 28 -3.43 -17.70 -6.73
C GLU A 28 -4.73 -18.17 -6.06
N VAL A 29 -5.50 -17.22 -5.50
CA VAL A 29 -6.69 -17.53 -4.68
C VAL A 29 -7.88 -17.96 -5.53
N PHE A 30 -8.12 -17.27 -6.64
CA PHE A 30 -9.32 -17.45 -7.46
C PHE A 30 -9.06 -18.25 -8.74
N HIS A 31 -7.85 -18.80 -8.90
CA HIS A 31 -7.42 -19.57 -10.06
C HIS A 31 -7.67 -18.84 -11.39
N THR A 32 -7.39 -17.54 -11.38
CA THR A 32 -7.42 -16.69 -12.57
C THR A 32 -6.04 -16.61 -13.21
N ALA A 33 -5.94 -16.03 -14.40
CA ALA A 33 -4.69 -15.89 -15.15
C ALA A 33 -4.56 -14.46 -15.71
N TYR A 34 -4.80 -13.47 -14.88
CA TYR A 34 -4.62 -12.07 -15.28
C TYR A 34 -3.14 -11.78 -15.52
N PRO A 35 -2.80 -11.04 -16.58
CA PRO A 35 -1.44 -10.54 -16.78
C PRO A 35 -1.08 -9.48 -15.73
N GLU A 36 0.21 -9.30 -15.43
CA GLU A 36 0.68 -8.37 -14.39
C GLU A 36 0.32 -6.90 -14.65
N ASP A 37 0.12 -6.55 -15.91
CA ASP A 37 -0.24 -5.19 -16.38
C ASP A 37 -1.75 -5.01 -16.58
N VAL A 38 -2.58 -5.94 -16.11
CA VAL A 38 -4.03 -5.82 -16.21
C VAL A 38 -4.51 -4.52 -15.55
N LYS A 39 -5.45 -3.85 -16.21
CA LYS A 39 -6.04 -2.63 -15.65
C LYS A 39 -6.89 -2.95 -14.43
N ILE A 40 -6.48 -2.40 -13.29
CA ILE A 40 -7.20 -2.48 -12.02
C ILE A 40 -7.83 -1.12 -11.73
N VAL A 41 -9.06 -1.14 -11.28
CA VAL A 41 -9.75 0.04 -10.76
C VAL A 41 -9.94 -0.15 -9.26
N GLN A 42 -9.34 0.73 -8.48
CA GLN A 42 -9.61 0.79 -7.04
C GLN A 42 -10.99 1.43 -6.84
N LEU A 43 -11.81 0.78 -6.04
CA LEU A 43 -13.12 1.28 -5.66
C LEU A 43 -13.05 1.89 -4.26
N ARG A 44 -14.14 2.49 -3.81
CA ARG A 44 -14.21 3.01 -2.44
C ARG A 44 -14.19 1.85 -1.45
N ASN A 45 -13.50 2.05 -0.35
CA ASN A 45 -13.49 1.12 0.78
C ASN A 45 -14.50 1.49 1.86
N GLU A 46 -15.14 2.66 1.73
CA GLU A 46 -16.14 3.20 2.65
C GLU A 46 -17.54 2.98 2.06
N HIS A 47 -18.35 2.18 2.73
CA HIS A 47 -19.69 1.81 2.29
C HIS A 47 -20.71 2.39 3.27
N GLN A 48 -21.55 3.30 2.79
CA GLN A 48 -22.57 3.97 3.60
C GLN A 48 -23.79 3.07 3.78
N LEU A 49 -24.15 2.80 5.02
CA LEU A 49 -25.39 2.15 5.42
C LEU A 49 -26.27 3.15 6.18
N GLU A 50 -27.57 2.85 6.33
CA GLU A 50 -28.49 3.72 7.08
C GLU A 50 -28.05 3.91 8.54
N ASP A 51 -27.47 2.90 9.17
CA ASP A 51 -27.07 2.88 10.57
C ASP A 51 -25.55 3.07 10.80
N GLY A 52 -24.79 3.41 9.75
CA GLY A 52 -23.34 3.61 9.89
C GLY A 52 -22.55 3.41 8.61
N GLU A 53 -21.25 3.37 8.77
CA GLU A 53 -20.27 3.18 7.70
C GLU A 53 -19.52 1.87 7.89
N ILE A 54 -19.44 1.06 6.83
CA ILE A 54 -18.58 -0.10 6.75
C ILE A 54 -17.30 0.32 6.01
N ILE A 55 -16.15 0.02 6.61
CA ILE A 55 -14.84 0.27 5.99
C ILE A 55 -14.17 -1.07 5.73
N THR A 56 -13.90 -1.35 4.45
CA THR A 56 -13.18 -2.54 3.99
C THR A 56 -11.69 -2.24 3.76
N ASP A 57 -10.85 -3.26 3.77
CA ASP A 57 -9.40 -3.07 3.54
C ASP A 57 -9.09 -2.86 2.07
N SER A 58 -9.81 -3.53 1.16
CA SER A 58 -9.67 -3.29 -0.28
C SER A 58 -10.92 -3.68 -1.05
N CYS A 59 -11.31 -2.85 -2.02
CA CYS A 59 -12.31 -3.17 -3.02
C CYS A 59 -11.77 -2.82 -4.41
N LEU A 60 -11.70 -3.79 -5.31
CA LEU A 60 -11.02 -3.68 -6.59
C LEU A 60 -11.91 -4.22 -7.72
N ARG A 61 -11.73 -3.68 -8.93
CA ARG A 61 -12.39 -4.18 -10.13
C ARG A 61 -11.38 -4.46 -11.24
N ILE A 62 -11.45 -5.67 -11.79
CA ILE A 62 -10.70 -6.09 -12.97
C ILE A 62 -11.72 -6.51 -14.04
N GLY A 63 -11.81 -5.74 -15.12
CA GLY A 63 -12.90 -5.90 -16.09
C GLY A 63 -14.27 -5.71 -15.41
N ASP A 64 -15.14 -6.70 -15.50
CA ASP A 64 -16.47 -6.70 -14.86
C ASP A 64 -16.48 -7.37 -13.47
N MET A 65 -15.37 -7.98 -13.05
CA MET A 65 -15.28 -8.73 -11.79
C MET A 65 -14.87 -7.83 -10.64
N LEU A 66 -15.60 -7.95 -9.52
CA LEU A 66 -15.29 -7.30 -8.25
C LEU A 66 -14.46 -8.25 -7.37
N TYR A 67 -13.47 -7.69 -6.70
CA TYR A 67 -12.60 -8.39 -5.75
C TYR A 67 -12.57 -7.64 -4.44
N HIS A 68 -12.69 -8.38 -3.34
CA HIS A 68 -12.58 -7.85 -1.99
C HIS A 68 -11.57 -8.68 -1.20
N ILE A 69 -10.55 -8.05 -0.63
CA ILE A 69 -9.49 -8.70 0.14
C ILE A 69 -9.42 -8.02 1.49
N GLU A 70 -9.67 -8.77 2.55
CA GLU A 70 -9.52 -8.34 3.94
C GLU A 70 -8.21 -8.85 4.52
N CYS A 71 -7.50 -7.99 5.27
CA CYS A 71 -6.26 -8.33 5.95
C CYS A 71 -6.50 -8.43 7.46
N GLN A 72 -6.36 -9.64 8.03
CA GLN A 72 -6.62 -9.87 9.45
C GLN A 72 -5.33 -10.26 10.18
N SER A 73 -5.03 -9.49 11.23
CA SER A 73 -3.84 -9.74 12.05
C SER A 73 -3.99 -10.95 12.98
N LEU A 74 -5.21 -11.33 13.33
CA LEU A 74 -5.57 -12.44 14.20
C LEU A 74 -6.77 -13.19 13.64
N ASP A 75 -6.91 -14.46 14.03
CA ASP A 75 -8.10 -15.24 13.77
C ASP A 75 -9.27 -14.68 14.62
N ASP A 76 -10.34 -14.26 13.94
CA ASP A 76 -11.54 -13.67 14.51
C ASP A 76 -12.73 -14.54 14.13
N GLU A 77 -13.40 -15.13 15.12
CA GLU A 77 -14.55 -16.01 14.93
C GLU A 77 -15.74 -15.31 14.27
N THR A 78 -15.81 -13.97 14.33
CA THR A 78 -16.87 -13.17 13.69
C THR A 78 -16.59 -12.85 12.24
N MET A 79 -15.37 -13.14 11.74
CA MET A 79 -14.93 -12.72 10.42
C MET A 79 -15.81 -13.28 9.30
N ALA A 80 -16.33 -14.49 9.45
CA ALA A 80 -17.24 -15.08 8.46
C ALA A 80 -18.52 -14.23 8.27
N VAL A 81 -19.11 -13.75 9.37
CA VAL A 81 -20.30 -12.90 9.36
C VAL A 81 -19.98 -11.52 8.79
N ARG A 82 -18.85 -10.92 9.23
CA ARG A 82 -18.38 -9.63 8.70
C ARG A 82 -18.17 -9.67 7.19
N MET A 83 -17.63 -10.76 6.65
CA MET A 83 -17.47 -10.90 5.19
C MET A 83 -18.81 -10.90 4.45
N VAL A 84 -19.87 -11.50 5.01
CA VAL A 84 -21.22 -11.40 4.43
C VAL A 84 -21.71 -9.96 4.42
N GLU A 85 -21.55 -9.23 5.53
CA GLU A 85 -21.96 -7.82 5.64
C GLU A 85 -21.21 -6.94 4.63
N TYR A 86 -19.90 -7.09 4.54
CA TYR A 86 -19.05 -6.31 3.65
C TYR A 86 -19.36 -6.59 2.19
N ASP A 87 -19.41 -7.85 1.81
CA ASP A 87 -19.66 -8.25 0.43
C ASP A 87 -21.08 -7.89 -0.02
N PHE A 88 -22.05 -7.94 0.91
CA PHE A 88 -23.41 -7.50 0.62
C PHE A 88 -23.47 -5.99 0.41
N ALA A 89 -22.77 -5.20 1.23
CA ALA A 89 -22.69 -3.75 1.06
C ALA A 89 -22.06 -3.38 -0.30
N ILE A 90 -20.92 -4.00 -0.66
CA ILE A 90 -20.27 -3.84 -1.96
C ILE A 90 -21.24 -4.21 -3.10
N ALA A 91 -21.90 -5.36 -2.98
CA ALA A 91 -22.82 -5.85 -4.02
C ALA A 91 -24.05 -4.94 -4.21
N LEU A 92 -24.57 -4.35 -3.14
CA LEU A 92 -25.68 -3.38 -3.22
C LEU A 92 -25.30 -2.10 -3.95
N GLU A 93 -24.09 -1.59 -3.74
CA GLU A 93 -23.60 -0.40 -4.47
C GLU A 93 -23.47 -0.66 -5.97
N HIS A 94 -23.13 -1.88 -6.36
CA HIS A 94 -22.90 -2.29 -7.76
C HIS A 94 -24.08 -3.03 -8.38
N ARG A 95 -25.27 -3.03 -7.72
CA ARG A 95 -26.47 -3.70 -8.20
C ARG A 95 -26.87 -3.25 -9.61
N LYS A 96 -27.31 -4.19 -10.42
CA LYS A 96 -27.80 -3.96 -11.77
C LYS A 96 -29.30 -4.21 -11.84
N LYS A 97 -30.00 -3.51 -12.72
CA LYS A 97 -31.42 -3.81 -13.01
C LYS A 97 -31.50 -4.54 -14.34
N VAL A 98 -31.92 -5.81 -14.31
CA VAL A 98 -32.06 -6.66 -15.48
C VAL A 98 -33.50 -7.18 -15.54
N ASP A 99 -34.21 -6.96 -16.63
CA ASP A 99 -35.60 -7.39 -16.87
C ASP A 99 -36.55 -7.03 -15.72
N GLY A 100 -36.38 -5.81 -15.17
CA GLY A 100 -37.24 -5.30 -14.08
C GLY A 100 -36.86 -5.78 -12.67
N ARG A 101 -35.90 -6.68 -12.53
CA ARG A 101 -35.38 -7.21 -11.26
C ARG A 101 -34.03 -6.62 -10.91
N TYR A 102 -33.76 -6.42 -9.63
CA TYR A 102 -32.43 -6.10 -9.16
C TYR A 102 -31.60 -7.37 -9.08
N CYS A 103 -30.42 -7.34 -9.71
CA CYS A 103 -29.39 -8.35 -9.60
C CYS A 103 -28.28 -7.79 -8.68
N VAL A 104 -27.97 -8.53 -7.62
CA VAL A 104 -26.95 -8.21 -6.63
C VAL A 104 -25.91 -9.29 -6.71
N GLU A 105 -24.71 -8.95 -7.19
CA GLU A 105 -23.63 -9.90 -7.42
C GLU A 105 -22.53 -9.64 -6.38
N PHE A 106 -22.25 -10.66 -5.56
CA PHE A 106 -21.19 -10.59 -4.56
C PHE A 106 -19.81 -10.51 -5.21
N PRO A 107 -18.86 -9.75 -4.62
CA PRO A 107 -17.48 -9.77 -5.08
C PRO A 107 -16.84 -11.15 -4.84
N ARG A 108 -15.75 -11.43 -5.53
CA ARG A 108 -14.86 -12.54 -5.20
C ARG A 108 -13.98 -12.11 -4.05
N SER A 109 -14.18 -12.70 -2.89
CA SER A 109 -13.58 -12.23 -1.64
C SER A 109 -12.65 -13.26 -1.04
N CYS A 110 -11.59 -12.79 -0.37
CA CYS A 110 -10.71 -13.63 0.45
C CYS A 110 -10.23 -12.87 1.70
N VAL A 111 -9.87 -13.64 2.72
CA VAL A 111 -9.28 -13.11 3.96
C VAL A 111 -7.81 -13.52 4.06
N LEU A 112 -6.93 -12.54 4.18
CA LEU A 112 -5.49 -12.73 4.38
C LEU A 112 -5.19 -12.74 5.89
N TYR A 113 -4.90 -13.91 6.44
CA TYR A 113 -4.49 -14.05 7.83
C TYR A 113 -2.97 -13.91 7.98
N LEU A 114 -2.54 -12.89 8.72
CA LEU A 114 -1.11 -12.65 9.03
C LEU A 114 -0.60 -13.59 10.10
N ARG A 115 -1.47 -13.96 11.04
CA ARG A 115 -1.23 -15.01 12.04
C ARG A 115 -2.29 -16.07 11.88
N SER A 116 -1.86 -17.29 11.76
CA SER A 116 -2.75 -18.43 11.67
C SER A 116 -2.37 -19.51 12.68
N GLY A 117 -3.27 -20.42 12.91
CA GLY A 117 -3.08 -21.56 13.78
C GLY A 117 -3.65 -22.83 13.15
N LYS A 118 -3.51 -23.95 13.85
CA LYS A 118 -4.04 -25.24 13.38
C LYS A 118 -5.57 -25.24 13.18
N ARG A 119 -6.28 -24.32 13.86
CA ARG A 119 -7.74 -24.21 13.79
C ARG A 119 -8.24 -23.17 12.78
N THR A 120 -7.36 -22.32 12.27
CA THR A 120 -7.74 -21.35 11.23
C THR A 120 -8.18 -22.10 9.99
N PRO A 121 -9.45 -21.97 9.55
CA PRO A 121 -10.01 -22.77 8.45
C PRO A 121 -9.42 -22.34 7.10
N ASP A 122 -9.53 -23.19 6.08
CA ASP A 122 -9.17 -22.84 4.69
C ASP A 122 -10.28 -22.03 4.01
N PHE A 123 -11.50 -22.12 4.54
CA PHE A 123 -12.66 -21.35 4.10
C PHE A 123 -13.46 -20.88 5.29
N LEU A 124 -13.89 -19.62 5.25
CA LEU A 124 -14.95 -19.12 6.12
C LEU A 124 -16.30 -19.46 5.48
N GLU A 125 -17.24 -19.97 6.26
CA GLU A 125 -18.53 -20.41 5.75
C GLU A 125 -19.67 -19.86 6.61
N VAL A 126 -20.72 -19.37 5.93
CA VAL A 126 -21.99 -18.95 6.55
C VAL A 126 -23.13 -19.58 5.78
N GLU A 127 -24.01 -20.28 6.47
CA GLU A 127 -25.24 -20.79 5.91
C GLU A 127 -26.32 -19.69 5.95
N LEU A 128 -26.83 -19.29 4.81
CA LEU A 128 -27.90 -18.32 4.67
C LEU A 128 -29.20 -19.06 4.40
N ILE A 129 -30.19 -18.92 5.30
CA ILE A 129 -31.52 -19.52 5.19
C ILE A 129 -32.51 -18.43 4.84
N LEU A 130 -33.13 -18.54 3.67
CA LEU A 130 -34.12 -17.56 3.20
C LEU A 130 -35.51 -17.87 3.78
N PRO A 131 -36.43 -16.87 3.79
CA PRO A 131 -37.77 -17.04 4.36
C PRO A 131 -38.60 -18.16 3.74
N ASP A 132 -38.32 -18.52 2.49
CA ASP A 132 -38.97 -19.62 1.74
C ASP A 132 -38.27 -20.97 1.95
N SER A 133 -37.37 -21.06 2.96
CA SER A 133 -36.56 -22.22 3.29
C SER A 133 -35.50 -22.61 2.24
N GLN A 134 -35.24 -21.76 1.25
CA GLN A 134 -34.05 -21.94 0.41
C GLN A 134 -32.79 -21.67 1.22
N MET A 135 -31.76 -22.48 1.00
CA MET A 135 -30.48 -22.38 1.69
C MET A 135 -29.36 -22.18 0.68
N CYS A 136 -28.41 -21.33 1.00
CA CYS A 136 -27.15 -21.24 0.28
C CYS A 136 -25.99 -21.11 1.27
N VAL A 137 -24.84 -21.70 0.93
CA VAL A 137 -23.62 -21.56 1.70
C VAL A 137 -22.77 -20.48 1.05
N TYR A 138 -22.60 -19.38 1.77
CA TYR A 138 -21.64 -18.35 1.44
C TYR A 138 -20.26 -18.79 1.93
N ARG A 139 -19.28 -18.84 1.02
CA ARG A 139 -17.94 -19.38 1.28
C ARG A 139 -16.86 -18.39 0.81
N VAL A 140 -15.91 -18.09 1.70
CA VAL A 140 -14.77 -17.20 1.44
C VAL A 140 -13.46 -17.95 1.70
N PRO A 141 -12.55 -18.05 0.72
CA PRO A 141 -11.23 -18.67 0.91
C PRO A 141 -10.36 -17.82 1.85
N THR A 142 -9.50 -18.49 2.61
CA THR A 142 -8.52 -17.85 3.48
C THR A 142 -7.11 -18.05 2.94
N VAL A 143 -6.30 -17.00 3.05
CA VAL A 143 -4.87 -17.02 2.72
C VAL A 143 -4.09 -16.92 4.02
N LYS A 144 -3.24 -17.90 4.31
CA LYS A 144 -2.43 -17.94 5.55
C LYS A 144 -0.98 -17.64 5.18
N VAL A 145 -0.46 -16.48 5.61
CA VAL A 145 0.93 -16.06 5.27
C VAL A 145 1.95 -17.10 5.70
N GLU A 146 1.73 -17.80 6.82
CA GLU A 146 2.63 -18.84 7.34
C GLU A 146 2.80 -20.02 6.37
N HIS A 147 1.84 -20.28 5.48
CA HIS A 147 1.91 -21.39 4.52
C HIS A 147 2.83 -21.12 3.32
N TYR A 148 3.19 -19.85 3.07
CA TYR A 148 4.05 -19.47 1.97
C TYR A 148 5.50 -19.36 2.44
N THR A 149 6.39 -20.17 1.89
CA THR A 149 7.84 -20.01 2.06
C THR A 149 8.34 -18.82 1.25
N LYS A 150 9.56 -18.32 1.56
CA LYS A 150 10.16 -17.26 0.75
C LYS A 150 10.24 -17.67 -0.74
N ASP A 151 10.62 -18.94 -1.01
CA ASP A 151 10.78 -19.42 -2.37
C ASP A 151 9.44 -19.47 -3.11
N SER A 152 8.37 -19.97 -2.47
CA SER A 152 7.03 -19.96 -3.06
C SER A 152 6.47 -18.55 -3.28
N ILE A 153 6.84 -17.57 -2.42
CA ILE A 153 6.45 -16.17 -2.61
C ILE A 153 7.07 -15.62 -3.91
N PHE A 154 8.36 -15.87 -4.14
CA PHE A 154 9.02 -15.41 -5.36
C PHE A 154 8.57 -16.19 -6.60
N GLU A 155 8.45 -17.52 -6.52
CA GLU A 155 7.99 -18.37 -7.62
C GLU A 155 6.59 -17.96 -8.11
N LYS A 156 5.67 -17.67 -7.17
CA LYS A 156 4.30 -17.26 -7.47
C LYS A 156 4.13 -15.73 -7.57
N LYS A 157 5.21 -14.97 -7.46
CA LYS A 157 5.22 -13.50 -7.47
C LYS A 157 4.34 -12.83 -6.41
N LEU A 158 4.09 -13.51 -5.30
CA LEU A 158 3.25 -13.02 -4.20
C LEU A 158 3.98 -11.97 -3.33
N LEU A 159 4.63 -10.98 -3.98
CA LEU A 159 5.53 -10.03 -3.31
C LEU A 159 4.82 -9.18 -2.25
N MET A 160 3.49 -9.01 -2.34
CA MET A 160 2.73 -8.32 -1.31
C MET A 160 2.73 -9.06 0.05
N LEU A 161 3.10 -10.34 0.10
CA LEU A 161 3.23 -11.09 1.36
C LEU A 161 4.56 -10.84 2.07
N LEU A 162 5.57 -10.30 1.38
CA LEU A 162 6.93 -10.12 1.94
C LEU A 162 6.97 -9.25 3.20
N PRO A 163 6.26 -8.11 3.31
CA PRO A 163 6.25 -7.33 4.54
C PRO A 163 5.76 -8.11 5.76
N PHE A 164 4.85 -9.05 5.55
CA PHE A 164 4.26 -9.87 6.60
C PHE A 164 5.02 -11.19 6.85
N TYR A 165 6.00 -11.52 6.01
CA TYR A 165 6.78 -12.75 6.13
C TYR A 165 7.46 -12.90 7.50
N ILE A 166 7.86 -11.79 8.11
CA ILE A 166 8.52 -11.72 9.42
C ILE A 166 7.65 -12.24 10.58
N MET A 167 6.32 -12.26 10.42
CA MET A 167 5.35 -12.68 11.45
C MET A 167 5.60 -14.11 11.94
N ARG A 168 6.13 -14.99 11.09
CA ARG A 168 6.49 -16.38 11.44
C ARG A 168 7.50 -16.49 12.57
N TYR A 169 8.31 -15.45 12.77
CA TYR A 169 9.35 -15.40 13.81
C TYR A 169 8.89 -14.76 15.11
N GLU A 170 7.68 -14.20 15.15
CA GLU A 170 7.16 -13.48 16.31
C GLU A 170 7.18 -14.33 17.59
N LYS A 171 6.69 -15.58 17.50
CA LYS A 171 6.65 -16.51 18.66
C LYS A 171 8.04 -16.95 19.15
N SER A 172 9.04 -16.90 18.29
CA SER A 172 10.43 -17.27 18.59
C SER A 172 11.35 -16.06 18.84
N ALA A 173 10.81 -14.85 18.87
CA ALA A 173 11.55 -13.60 18.97
C ALA A 173 12.51 -13.54 20.18
N ASP A 174 12.07 -14.05 21.36
CA ASP A 174 12.89 -14.10 22.58
C ASP A 174 14.10 -15.02 22.45
N ILE A 175 13.93 -16.12 21.73
CA ILE A 175 14.98 -17.09 21.50
C ILE A 175 15.99 -16.53 20.50
N ILE A 176 15.49 -15.94 19.40
CA ILE A 176 16.33 -15.35 18.33
C ILE A 176 17.16 -14.18 18.89
N GLU A 177 16.59 -13.34 19.75
CA GLU A 177 17.28 -12.20 20.37
C GLU A 177 18.49 -12.62 21.21
N LYS A 178 18.43 -13.81 21.84
CA LYS A 178 19.45 -14.34 22.76
C LYS A 178 20.44 -15.29 22.08
N ASP A 179 20.08 -15.88 20.95
CA ASP A 179 20.83 -16.92 20.26
C ASP A 179 21.45 -16.35 18.96
N SER A 180 22.77 -16.17 18.97
CA SER A 180 23.49 -15.57 17.83
C SER A 180 23.39 -16.40 16.57
N GLU A 181 23.33 -17.74 16.64
CA GLU A 181 23.21 -18.57 15.45
C GLU A 181 21.81 -18.43 14.82
N LYS A 182 20.75 -18.39 15.63
CA LYS A 182 19.39 -18.21 15.15
C LYS A 182 19.19 -16.81 14.55
N LEU A 183 19.78 -15.80 15.20
CA LEU A 183 19.80 -14.45 14.66
C LEU A 183 20.49 -14.42 13.30
N GLN A 184 21.67 -15.01 13.19
CA GLN A 184 22.42 -15.05 11.92
C GLN A 184 21.65 -15.77 10.81
N ARG A 185 20.96 -16.87 11.13
CA ARG A 185 20.09 -17.57 10.16
C ARG A 185 18.95 -16.68 9.67
N LEU A 186 18.27 -15.97 10.58
CA LEU A 186 17.23 -15.01 10.22
C LEU A 186 17.77 -13.91 9.29
N LEU A 187 18.92 -13.31 9.66
CA LEU A 187 19.53 -12.25 8.86
C LEU A 187 19.98 -12.73 7.47
N SER A 188 20.55 -13.92 7.39
CA SER A 188 20.92 -14.55 6.10
C SER A 188 19.68 -14.81 5.22
N GLU A 189 18.55 -15.21 5.81
CA GLU A 189 17.31 -15.39 5.08
C GLU A 189 16.78 -14.06 4.52
N TYR A 190 16.84 -12.97 5.28
CA TYR A 190 16.46 -11.65 4.83
C TYR A 190 17.43 -11.07 3.79
N GLU A 191 18.70 -11.41 3.87
CA GLU A 191 19.65 -11.08 2.83
C GLU A 191 19.33 -11.77 1.49
N ASP A 192 18.92 -13.04 1.54
CA ASP A 192 18.45 -13.77 0.35
C ASP A 192 17.16 -13.15 -0.22
N ILE A 193 16.18 -12.79 0.65
CA ILE A 193 14.97 -12.07 0.24
C ILE A 193 15.31 -10.76 -0.47
N ARG A 194 16.21 -9.95 0.12
CA ARG A 194 16.66 -8.68 -0.48
C ARG A 194 17.30 -8.90 -1.86
N ASN A 195 18.17 -9.91 -1.97
CA ASN A 195 18.86 -10.20 -3.22
C ASN A 195 17.90 -10.71 -4.31
N LYS A 196 16.95 -11.56 -3.96
CA LYS A 196 15.87 -12.02 -4.89
C LYS A 196 14.99 -10.87 -5.31
N LEU A 197 14.56 -10.03 -4.37
CA LEU A 197 13.74 -8.85 -4.67
C LEU A 197 14.46 -7.89 -5.62
N GLY A 198 15.78 -7.67 -5.41
CA GLY A 198 16.59 -6.86 -6.30
C GLY A 198 16.67 -7.41 -7.74
N LYS A 199 16.75 -8.74 -7.90
CA LYS A 199 16.72 -9.39 -9.22
C LYS A 199 15.38 -9.23 -9.92
N GLU A 200 14.26 -9.52 -9.22
CA GLU A 200 12.92 -9.38 -9.76
C GLU A 200 12.65 -7.96 -10.27
N ILE A 201 13.09 -6.97 -9.53
CA ILE A 201 12.88 -5.57 -9.87
C ILE A 201 13.79 -5.12 -11.01
N SER A 202 15.01 -5.61 -11.08
CA SER A 202 15.90 -5.34 -12.22
C SER A 202 15.30 -5.85 -13.53
N ILE A 203 14.57 -6.95 -13.49
CA ILE A 203 13.87 -7.52 -14.65
C ILE A 203 12.64 -6.68 -15.01
N SER A 204 11.87 -6.24 -14.01
CA SER A 204 10.63 -5.50 -14.22
C SER A 204 10.81 -4.01 -14.50
N GLY A 205 12.01 -3.45 -14.24
CA GLY A 205 12.31 -2.02 -14.39
C GLY A 205 11.66 -1.11 -13.34
N ARG A 206 11.07 -1.67 -12.28
CA ARG A 206 10.34 -0.92 -11.24
C ARG A 206 11.20 -0.66 -10.00
N SER A 207 12.22 0.17 -10.13
CA SER A 207 13.18 0.45 -9.03
C SER A 207 12.55 1.01 -7.76
N GLU A 208 11.48 1.81 -7.86
CA GLU A 208 10.75 2.37 -6.71
C GLU A 208 10.11 1.28 -5.85
N LEU A 209 9.60 0.21 -6.47
CA LEU A 209 9.03 -0.93 -5.77
C LEU A 209 10.00 -1.56 -4.77
N TYR A 210 11.29 -1.66 -5.14
CA TYR A 210 12.33 -2.21 -4.26
C TYR A 210 12.42 -1.43 -2.95
N THR A 211 12.51 -0.11 -3.07
CA THR A 211 12.62 0.78 -1.93
C THR A 211 11.38 0.74 -1.06
N ASP A 212 10.21 0.76 -1.66
CA ASP A 212 8.94 0.77 -0.94
C ASP A 212 8.68 -0.56 -0.22
N LEU A 213 8.90 -1.71 -0.87
CA LEU A 213 8.77 -3.01 -0.20
C LEU A 213 9.79 -3.17 0.94
N ASN A 214 11.04 -2.76 0.75
CA ASN A 214 12.03 -2.80 1.84
C ASN A 214 11.61 -1.94 3.03
N ARG A 215 11.07 -0.73 2.79
CA ARG A 215 10.53 0.13 3.86
C ARG A 215 9.38 -0.54 4.61
N LEU A 216 8.47 -1.18 3.89
CA LEU A 216 7.34 -1.86 4.50
C LEU A 216 7.78 -3.09 5.32
N ILE A 217 8.75 -3.87 4.83
CA ILE A 217 9.37 -4.99 5.57
C ILE A 217 9.99 -4.49 6.88
N ILE A 218 10.79 -3.42 6.81
CA ILE A 218 11.42 -2.82 8.00
C ILE A 218 10.33 -2.32 8.97
N ARG A 219 9.32 -1.64 8.48
CA ARG A 219 8.22 -1.09 9.30
C ARG A 219 7.49 -2.18 10.09
N ILE A 220 7.16 -3.31 9.46
CA ILE A 220 6.54 -4.45 10.16
C ILE A 220 7.53 -5.09 11.12
N SER A 221 8.79 -5.30 10.73
CA SER A 221 9.83 -5.83 11.60
C SER A 221 10.03 -4.99 12.87
N ASP A 222 10.10 -3.66 12.71
CA ASP A 222 10.24 -2.72 13.83
C ASP A 222 9.06 -2.81 14.82
N TYR A 223 7.87 -3.02 14.32
CA TYR A 223 6.69 -3.20 15.15
C TYR A 223 6.68 -4.54 15.86
N VAL A 224 6.90 -5.63 15.13
CA VAL A 224 6.88 -7.00 15.68
C VAL A 224 7.99 -7.19 16.71
N PHE A 225 9.16 -6.69 16.40
CA PHE A 225 10.36 -6.82 17.26
C PHE A 225 10.68 -5.55 18.05
N ARG A 226 9.71 -4.68 18.36
CA ARG A 226 9.93 -3.41 19.09
C ARG A 226 10.69 -3.57 20.42
N LYS A 227 10.61 -4.75 21.05
CA LYS A 227 11.32 -5.10 22.30
C LYS A 227 12.56 -5.99 22.06
N LYS A 228 12.97 -6.22 20.82
CA LYS A 228 14.07 -7.12 20.42
C LYS A 228 15.06 -6.33 19.55
N GLU A 229 16.00 -5.67 20.24
CA GLU A 229 16.87 -4.67 19.62
C GLU A 229 17.79 -5.26 18.56
N LYS A 230 18.40 -6.43 18.84
CA LYS A 230 19.33 -7.08 17.92
C LYS A 230 18.62 -7.54 16.64
N VAL A 231 17.46 -8.18 16.79
CA VAL A 231 16.65 -8.62 15.64
C VAL A 231 16.23 -7.42 14.80
N ARG A 232 15.68 -6.39 15.44
CA ARG A 232 15.20 -5.18 14.76
C ARG A 232 16.31 -4.46 14.01
N LYS A 233 17.45 -4.19 14.68
CA LYS A 233 18.60 -3.54 14.05
C LYS A 233 19.17 -4.39 12.90
N GLY A 234 19.34 -5.70 13.13
CA GLY A 234 19.89 -6.60 12.11
C GLY A 234 19.03 -6.66 10.85
N VAL A 235 17.70 -6.81 10.98
CA VAL A 235 16.79 -6.78 9.82
C VAL A 235 16.82 -5.40 9.14
N GLY A 236 16.80 -4.31 9.92
CA GLY A 236 16.91 -2.95 9.40
C GLY A 236 18.21 -2.73 8.60
N GLU A 237 19.35 -3.20 9.10
CA GLU A 237 20.64 -3.12 8.41
C GLU A 237 20.66 -3.95 7.12
N VAL A 238 20.12 -5.17 7.17
CA VAL A 238 20.04 -6.05 6.00
C VAL A 238 19.14 -5.48 4.93
N MET A 239 17.93 -5.02 5.28
CA MET A 239 16.94 -4.54 4.32
C MET A 239 17.10 -3.07 3.96
N GLY A 240 17.60 -2.25 4.90
CA GLY A 240 17.70 -0.80 4.78
C GLY A 240 19.06 -0.27 4.30
N GLY A 241 20.14 -0.93 4.66
CA GLY A 241 21.54 -0.66 4.36
C GLY A 241 21.88 0.63 3.57
N LYS A 242 22.96 0.62 2.84
CA LYS A 242 23.40 1.74 1.97
C LYS A 242 22.37 2.19 0.95
N VAL A 243 21.43 1.32 0.55
CA VAL A 243 20.43 1.63 -0.50
C VAL A 243 19.40 2.65 -0.02
N LEU A 244 18.89 2.54 1.20
CA LEU A 244 17.95 3.54 1.74
C LEU A 244 18.64 4.89 2.01
N GLN A 245 19.91 4.85 2.37
CA GLN A 245 20.71 6.05 2.55
C GLN A 245 20.93 6.78 1.22
N LEU A 246 21.39 6.06 0.19
CA LEU A 246 21.56 6.60 -1.17
C LEU A 246 20.25 7.08 -1.77
N GLU A 247 19.15 6.36 -1.56
CA GLU A 247 17.83 6.75 -2.06
C GLU A 247 17.27 7.99 -1.34
N SER A 248 17.46 8.09 -0.02
CA SER A 248 17.07 9.30 0.72
C SER A 248 17.90 10.52 0.31
N GLU A 249 19.18 10.33 0.01
CA GLU A 249 20.06 11.37 -0.52
C GLU A 249 19.63 11.77 -1.94
N ARG A 250 19.34 10.81 -2.82
CA ARG A 250 18.83 11.06 -4.18
C ARG A 250 17.51 11.81 -4.17
N LEU A 251 16.53 11.37 -3.38
CA LEU A 251 15.23 12.03 -3.24
C LEU A 251 15.37 13.44 -2.68
N ARG A 252 16.31 13.65 -1.76
CA ARG A 252 16.60 14.98 -1.23
C ARG A 252 17.24 15.88 -2.28
N GLU A 253 18.16 15.37 -3.07
CA GLU A 253 18.80 16.12 -4.18
C GLU A 253 17.79 16.43 -5.30
N GLU A 254 16.94 15.47 -5.68
CA GLU A 254 15.86 15.68 -6.65
C GLU A 254 14.84 16.72 -6.13
N GLY A 255 14.41 16.60 -4.87
CA GLY A 255 13.52 17.59 -4.24
C GLY A 255 14.13 18.99 -4.20
N MET A 256 15.44 19.10 -3.88
CA MET A 256 16.14 20.38 -3.92
C MET A 256 16.28 20.93 -5.35
N ALA A 257 16.52 20.08 -6.34
CA ALA A 257 16.61 20.47 -7.74
C ALA A 257 15.27 20.98 -8.27
N ILE A 258 14.17 20.27 -7.97
CA ILE A 258 12.80 20.66 -8.34
C ILE A 258 12.45 21.99 -7.66
N GLY A 259 12.61 22.11 -6.34
CA GLY A 259 12.31 23.35 -5.61
C GLY A 259 13.14 24.55 -6.09
N LYS A 260 14.41 24.32 -6.50
CA LYS A 260 15.25 25.37 -7.09
C LYS A 260 14.77 25.78 -8.49
N ALA A 261 14.30 24.82 -9.30
CA ALA A 261 13.75 25.08 -10.62
C ALA A 261 12.41 25.85 -10.54
N GLU A 262 11.53 25.42 -9.64
CA GLU A 262 10.24 26.07 -9.38
C GLU A 262 10.45 27.49 -8.83
N GLY A 263 11.31 27.67 -7.83
CA GLY A 263 11.62 28.98 -7.27
C GLY A 263 12.26 29.95 -8.28
N LYS A 264 13.06 29.40 -9.22
CA LYS A 264 13.61 30.21 -10.32
C LYS A 264 12.52 30.62 -11.31
N ALA A 265 11.65 29.71 -11.71
CA ALA A 265 10.54 29.97 -12.62
C ALA A 265 9.55 30.99 -12.03
N GLU A 266 9.22 30.84 -10.74
CA GLU A 266 8.37 31.78 -10.01
C GLU A 266 9.02 33.17 -9.92
N GLY A 267 10.32 33.22 -9.59
CA GLY A 267 11.08 34.46 -9.56
C GLY A 267 11.14 35.20 -10.90
N GLU A 268 11.31 34.46 -11.99
CA GLU A 268 11.29 35.02 -13.35
C GLU A 268 9.89 35.52 -13.76
N ALA A 269 8.84 34.78 -13.39
CA ALA A 269 7.46 35.20 -13.63
C ALA A 269 7.10 36.48 -12.85
N ARG A 270 7.48 36.58 -11.58
CA ARG A 270 7.29 37.78 -10.74
C ARG A 270 8.04 38.98 -11.29
N LEU A 271 9.28 38.78 -11.71
CA LEU A 271 10.08 39.86 -12.32
C LEU A 271 9.45 40.34 -13.63
N SER A 272 9.01 39.42 -14.48
CA SER A 272 8.34 39.74 -15.74
C SER A 272 7.04 40.50 -15.50
N ALA A 273 6.23 40.11 -14.54
CA ALA A 273 5.01 40.81 -14.15
C ALA A 273 5.30 42.23 -13.64
N LEU A 274 6.33 42.40 -12.82
CA LEU A 274 6.77 43.73 -12.34
C LEU A 274 7.22 44.66 -13.50
N ILE A 275 8.04 44.14 -14.39
CA ILE A 275 8.53 44.90 -15.54
C ILE A 275 7.36 45.36 -16.43
N ASN A 276 6.42 44.45 -16.73
CA ASN A 276 5.23 44.80 -17.51
C ASN A 276 4.39 45.89 -16.82
N ARG A 277 4.25 45.82 -15.48
CA ARG A 277 3.51 46.83 -14.71
C ARG A 277 4.16 48.19 -14.80
N LEU A 278 5.50 48.26 -14.67
CA LEU A 278 6.26 49.48 -14.78
C LEU A 278 6.15 50.11 -16.16
N PHE A 279 6.13 49.32 -17.23
CA PHE A 279 5.90 49.81 -18.59
C PHE A 279 4.49 50.38 -18.75
N LEU A 280 3.46 49.73 -18.24
CA LEU A 280 2.08 50.22 -18.33
C LEU A 280 1.87 51.53 -17.56
N GLU A 281 2.63 51.77 -16.50
CA GLU A 281 2.55 53.02 -15.69
C GLU A 281 3.52 54.11 -16.15
N GLY A 282 4.24 53.89 -17.24
CA GLY A 282 5.19 54.88 -17.77
C GLY A 282 6.49 55.03 -16.98
N ARG A 283 6.79 54.07 -16.06
CA ARG A 283 7.98 54.01 -15.18
C ARG A 283 9.12 53.19 -15.79
N SER A 284 9.29 53.20 -17.09
CA SER A 284 10.27 52.37 -17.79
C SER A 284 11.74 52.72 -17.45
N ASP A 285 12.00 53.91 -16.93
CA ASP A 285 13.30 54.32 -16.37
C ASP A 285 13.71 53.54 -15.13
N GLU A 286 12.78 53.00 -14.41
CA GLU A 286 13.03 52.17 -13.20
C GLU A 286 13.37 50.69 -13.51
N VAL A 287 13.13 50.24 -14.72
CA VAL A 287 13.34 48.80 -15.13
C VAL A 287 14.80 48.41 -14.91
N GLN A 288 15.76 49.26 -15.33
CA GLN A 288 17.17 48.94 -15.17
C GLN A 288 17.57 48.81 -13.68
N ARG A 289 16.99 49.64 -12.83
CA ARG A 289 17.22 49.57 -11.38
C ARG A 289 16.60 48.31 -10.74
N VAL A 290 15.42 47.91 -11.19
CA VAL A 290 14.77 46.67 -10.72
C VAL A 290 15.60 45.44 -11.10
N MET A 291 16.28 45.43 -12.21
CA MET A 291 17.13 44.33 -12.61
C MET A 291 18.41 44.18 -11.78
N THR A 292 18.96 45.33 -11.29
CA THR A 292 20.26 45.37 -10.64
C THR A 292 20.17 45.54 -9.12
N ASP A 293 19.13 46.20 -8.60
CA ASP A 293 18.92 46.47 -7.13
C ASP A 293 17.85 45.55 -6.56
N VAL A 294 18.31 44.51 -5.85
CA VAL A 294 17.41 43.51 -5.21
C VAL A 294 16.50 44.16 -4.15
N LYS A 295 17.01 45.15 -3.38
CA LYS A 295 16.21 45.79 -2.34
C LYS A 295 15.11 46.67 -2.93
N TRP A 296 15.42 47.38 -4.01
CA TRP A 296 14.42 48.15 -4.75
C TRP A 296 13.35 47.26 -5.36
N ARG A 297 13.76 46.16 -5.95
CA ARG A 297 12.86 45.16 -6.51
C ARG A 297 11.92 44.56 -5.46
N GLN A 298 12.42 44.21 -4.27
CA GLN A 298 11.58 43.71 -3.17
C GLN A 298 10.57 44.74 -2.67
N LYS A 299 10.95 46.01 -2.62
CA LYS A 299 10.03 47.09 -2.29
C LYS A 299 8.89 47.20 -3.29
N LEU A 300 9.18 47.09 -4.58
CA LEU A 300 8.19 47.15 -5.64
C LEU A 300 7.31 45.90 -5.69
N TYR A 301 7.83 44.73 -5.38
CA TYR A 301 6.99 43.53 -5.22
C TYR A 301 5.93 43.73 -4.13
N GLY A 302 6.29 44.37 -3.01
CA GLY A 302 5.32 44.72 -1.97
C GLY A 302 4.33 45.82 -2.40
N GLU A 303 4.77 46.83 -3.17
CA GLU A 303 3.92 47.90 -3.69
C GLU A 303 2.86 47.36 -4.69
N TYR A 304 3.25 46.40 -5.52
CA TYR A 304 2.37 45.80 -6.56
C TYR A 304 1.69 44.50 -6.13
N ASN A 305 1.92 44.05 -4.92
CA ASN A 305 1.39 42.79 -4.39
C ASN A 305 1.70 41.57 -5.26
N LEU A 306 2.95 41.50 -5.72
CA LEU A 306 3.49 40.45 -6.60
C LEU A 306 4.30 39.42 -5.79
#